data_85cfb61a22e25b6eeb37c7098fd93dbb
#
_entry.id   85cfb61a22e25b6eeb37c7098fd93dbb
#
_cell.length_a   1.000
_cell.length_b   1.000
_cell.length_c   1.000
_cell.angle_alpha   90.00
_cell.angle_beta   90.00
_cell.angle_gamma   90.00
#
_symmetry.space_group_name_H-M   'P 1'
#
loop_
_entity.id
_entity.type
_entity.pdbx_description
1 polymer ?
#
loop_
_entity_poly.entity_id
_entity_poly.type
_entity_poly.pdbx_seq_one_letter_code
_entity_poly.pdbx_strand_id
1 'polypeptide(L)'
;MQLSKNFHLSYCSNIHSGNDWKSHFKNIKKYVPIIKKQVCPNKNFGLGLRLSNLASKELDSENNLSNFKDWLKEENIYIFTMNGFPYGNFHGNKVKDLVHEPDWTNQDRVNYTTRLFNQLAYLLPEKMSGGISTSPISYKHWHKTIDDKKTALKIGAENMIKIIFQLYEIEKKTNKYLHLDIEPEPD
;
A
#
# COMPACT_ATOMS: atom_id res chain seq x y z
N MET A 1 5.94 -13.62 -7.06
CA MET A 1 6.40 -14.70 -7.98
C MET A 1 5.43 -14.78 -9.15
N GLN A 2 5.92 -14.81 -10.36
CA GLN A 2 5.06 -15.07 -11.53
C GLN A 2 4.75 -16.56 -11.63
N LEU A 3 3.48 -16.91 -11.58
CA LEU A 3 3.00 -18.30 -11.69
C LEU A 3 2.64 -18.65 -13.14
N SER A 4 2.04 -17.71 -13.87
CA SER A 4 1.75 -17.79 -15.29
C SER A 4 1.82 -16.39 -15.92
N LYS A 5 1.52 -16.27 -17.22
CA LYS A 5 1.65 -14.99 -17.94
C LYS A 5 1.02 -13.79 -17.22
N ASN A 6 -0.14 -13.99 -16.57
CA ASN A 6 -0.93 -12.92 -15.98
C ASN A 6 -1.16 -13.10 -14.46
N PHE A 7 -0.55 -14.12 -13.84
CA PHE A 7 -0.75 -14.41 -12.42
C PHE A 7 0.54 -14.21 -11.63
N HIS A 8 0.46 -13.33 -10.63
CA HIS A 8 1.55 -13.04 -9.73
C HIS A 8 1.14 -13.35 -8.30
N LEU A 9 2.03 -13.95 -7.54
CA LEU A 9 1.89 -14.20 -6.11
C LEU A 9 2.91 -13.32 -5.37
N SER A 10 2.47 -12.69 -4.28
CA SER A 10 3.34 -11.90 -3.41
C SER A 10 3.41 -12.48 -2.00
N TYR A 11 4.53 -12.25 -1.34
CA TYR A 11 4.65 -12.39 0.09
C TYR A 11 4.35 -11.05 0.74
N CYS A 12 3.41 -10.99 1.68
CA CYS A 12 3.02 -9.74 2.31
C CYS A 12 3.93 -9.36 3.47
N SER A 13 4.46 -8.12 3.45
CA SER A 13 5.28 -7.58 4.53
C SER A 13 4.49 -7.17 5.79
N ASN A 14 3.18 -7.33 5.80
CA ASN A 14 2.30 -7.02 6.93
C ASN A 14 2.70 -7.72 8.23
N ILE A 15 3.29 -8.91 8.12
CA ILE A 15 3.72 -9.71 9.27
C ILE A 15 4.94 -9.08 9.98
N HIS A 16 5.70 -8.22 9.31
CA HIS A 16 6.88 -7.59 9.89
C HIS A 16 6.52 -6.30 10.59
N SER A 17 6.96 -6.17 11.83
CA SER A 17 6.84 -4.93 12.59
C SER A 17 7.74 -3.82 11.99
N GLY A 18 7.42 -2.58 12.29
CA GLY A 18 8.18 -1.40 11.86
C GLY A 18 7.24 -0.26 11.54
N ASN A 19 7.25 0.79 12.35
CA ASN A 19 6.42 1.96 12.13
C ASN A 19 7.14 3.04 11.31
N ASP A 20 8.45 3.14 11.44
CA ASP A 20 9.33 3.99 10.64
C ASP A 20 9.99 3.21 9.50
N TRP A 21 10.49 3.91 8.48
CA TRP A 21 11.13 3.30 7.32
C TRP A 21 12.37 2.50 7.68
N LYS A 22 13.22 3.03 8.56
CA LYS A 22 14.48 2.38 8.96
C LYS A 22 14.22 1.01 9.58
N SER A 23 13.29 0.94 10.54
CA SER A 23 12.90 -0.30 11.21
C SER A 23 12.24 -1.28 10.25
N HIS A 24 11.34 -0.77 9.39
CA HIS A 24 10.63 -1.57 8.41
C HIS A 24 11.59 -2.18 7.38
N PHE A 25 12.46 -1.38 6.80
CA PHE A 25 13.44 -1.85 5.80
C PHE A 25 14.48 -2.81 6.42
N LYS A 26 14.88 -2.59 7.68
CA LYS A 26 15.73 -3.54 8.41
C LYS A 26 15.07 -4.93 8.47
N ASN A 27 13.79 -5.00 8.77
CA ASN A 27 13.05 -6.26 8.83
C ASN A 27 12.85 -6.89 7.44
N ILE A 28 12.53 -6.10 6.42
CA ILE A 28 12.46 -6.57 5.03
C ILE A 28 13.80 -7.21 4.62
N LYS A 29 14.92 -6.52 4.82
CA LYS A 29 16.27 -7.03 4.49
C LYS A 29 16.63 -8.30 5.25
N LYS A 30 16.17 -8.43 6.49
CA LYS A 30 16.45 -9.61 7.31
C LYS A 30 15.68 -10.85 6.87
N TYR A 31 14.39 -10.71 6.59
CA TYR A 31 13.51 -11.86 6.45
C TYR A 31 13.19 -12.21 4.99
N VAL A 32 12.99 -11.22 4.13
CA VAL A 32 12.50 -11.48 2.76
C VAL A 32 13.48 -12.30 1.92
N PRO A 33 14.81 -12.06 1.95
CA PRO A 33 15.76 -12.91 1.22
C PRO A 33 15.78 -14.36 1.70
N ILE A 34 15.61 -14.58 3.01
CA ILE A 34 15.55 -15.95 3.59
C ILE A 34 14.33 -16.69 3.06
N ILE A 35 13.16 -16.04 3.10
CA ILE A 35 11.91 -16.62 2.60
C ILE A 35 12.01 -16.88 1.10
N LYS A 36 12.49 -15.90 0.34
CA LYS A 36 12.72 -16.05 -1.11
C LYS A 36 13.58 -17.26 -1.41
N LYS A 37 14.70 -17.45 -0.69
CA LYS A 37 15.60 -18.59 -0.89
C LYS A 37 14.90 -19.93 -0.69
N GLN A 38 13.93 -20.00 0.24
CA GLN A 38 13.19 -21.22 0.53
C GLN A 38 12.09 -21.52 -0.49
N VAL A 39 11.33 -20.51 -0.94
CA VAL A 39 10.12 -20.71 -1.72
C VAL A 39 10.26 -20.36 -3.21
N CYS A 40 11.25 -19.53 -3.57
CA CYS A 40 11.45 -19.05 -4.94
C CYS A 40 12.92 -18.72 -5.24
N PRO A 41 13.86 -19.68 -5.10
CA PRO A 41 15.30 -19.38 -5.14
C PRO A 41 15.77 -18.86 -6.51
N ASN A 42 15.20 -19.34 -7.60
CA ASN A 42 15.71 -19.13 -8.95
C ASN A 42 14.87 -18.15 -9.81
N LYS A 43 13.84 -17.50 -9.22
CA LYS A 43 12.95 -16.59 -9.95
C LYS A 43 12.76 -15.28 -9.20
N ASN A 44 12.24 -14.28 -9.89
CA ASN A 44 11.86 -13.03 -9.27
C ASN A 44 10.75 -13.25 -8.23
N PHE A 45 10.91 -12.63 -7.07
CA PHE A 45 10.03 -12.80 -5.91
C PHE A 45 9.10 -11.60 -5.76
N GLY A 46 7.79 -11.81 -5.74
CA GLY A 46 6.80 -10.77 -5.50
C GLY A 46 6.73 -10.41 -4.02
N LEU A 47 6.87 -9.14 -3.70
CA LEU A 47 6.66 -8.58 -2.37
C LEU A 47 5.43 -7.68 -2.35
N GLY A 48 4.44 -8.01 -1.53
CA GLY A 48 3.34 -7.13 -1.17
C GLY A 48 3.79 -6.20 -0.05
N LEU A 49 3.94 -4.93 -0.36
CA LEU A 49 4.52 -3.96 0.56
C LEU A 49 3.44 -3.32 1.43
N ARG A 50 3.65 -3.26 2.72
CA ARG A 50 2.87 -2.43 3.64
C ARG A 50 3.77 -1.34 4.21
N LEU A 51 3.31 -0.10 4.16
CA LEU A 51 3.99 1.04 4.79
C LEU A 51 3.01 1.76 5.73
N SER A 52 3.47 2.16 6.91
CA SER A 52 2.75 3.15 7.70
C SER A 52 2.84 4.53 7.04
N ASN A 53 2.02 5.47 7.47
CA ASN A 53 2.13 6.86 7.01
C ASN A 53 3.52 7.44 7.30
N LEU A 54 4.10 7.15 8.47
CA LEU A 54 5.45 7.60 8.82
C LEU A 54 6.48 6.99 7.89
N ALA A 55 6.49 5.66 7.76
CA ALA A 55 7.45 4.96 6.90
C ALA A 55 7.33 5.42 5.44
N SER A 56 6.11 5.68 4.95
CA SER A 56 5.91 6.19 3.58
C SER A 56 6.45 7.60 3.37
N LYS A 57 6.35 8.48 4.38
CA LYS A 57 6.96 9.82 4.34
C LYS A 57 8.49 9.76 4.33
N GLU A 58 9.05 8.93 5.20
CA GLU A 58 10.50 8.75 5.29
C GLU A 58 11.08 8.06 4.05
N LEU A 59 10.31 7.17 3.41
CA LEU A 59 10.73 6.57 2.14
C LEU A 59 10.89 7.61 1.01
N ASP A 60 10.07 8.68 1.01
CA ASP A 60 10.22 9.78 0.04
C ASP A 60 11.37 10.73 0.38
N SER A 61 11.98 10.60 1.57
CA SER A 61 13.08 11.46 2.01
C SER A 61 14.41 11.02 1.42
N GLU A 62 15.29 11.97 1.13
CA GLU A 62 16.65 11.72 0.64
C GLU A 62 16.65 10.81 -0.61
N ASN A 63 17.48 9.77 -0.57
CA ASN A 63 17.59 8.76 -1.63
C ASN A 63 16.95 7.41 -1.23
N ASN A 64 16.09 7.39 -0.21
CA ASN A 64 15.57 6.13 0.34
C ASN A 64 14.79 5.32 -0.71
N LEU A 65 13.94 5.98 -1.50
CA LEU A 65 13.14 5.31 -2.52
C LEU A 65 14.00 4.72 -3.65
N SER A 66 15.03 5.44 -4.10
CA SER A 66 15.97 4.93 -5.11
C SER A 66 16.83 3.79 -4.56
N ASN A 67 17.38 3.95 -3.35
CA ASN A 67 18.16 2.91 -2.69
C ASN A 67 17.33 1.63 -2.45
N PHE A 68 16.05 1.79 -2.12
CA PHE A 68 15.14 0.65 -1.98
C PHE A 68 14.89 -0.05 -3.33
N LYS A 69 14.69 0.72 -4.40
CA LYS A 69 14.53 0.16 -5.76
C LYS A 69 15.77 -0.60 -6.21
N ASP A 70 16.97 -0.09 -5.94
CA ASP A 70 18.22 -0.75 -6.28
C ASP A 70 18.39 -2.05 -5.49
N TRP A 71 18.12 -2.04 -4.18
CA TRP A 71 18.12 -3.24 -3.36
C TRP A 71 17.11 -4.30 -3.85
N LEU A 72 15.90 -3.90 -4.23
CA LEU A 72 14.90 -4.82 -4.80
C LEU A 72 15.43 -5.50 -6.07
N LYS A 73 16.12 -4.74 -6.93
CA LYS A 73 16.73 -5.26 -8.16
C LYS A 73 17.86 -6.23 -7.85
N GLU A 74 18.75 -5.91 -6.93
CA GLU A 74 19.87 -6.76 -6.50
C GLU A 74 19.37 -8.10 -5.95
N GLU A 75 18.31 -8.07 -5.14
CA GLU A 75 17.72 -9.27 -4.54
C GLU A 75 16.75 -10.02 -5.49
N ASN A 76 16.53 -9.54 -6.71
CA ASN A 76 15.52 -10.09 -7.64
C ASN A 76 14.12 -10.13 -7.00
N ILE A 77 13.72 -9.02 -6.38
CA ILE A 77 12.41 -8.80 -5.77
C ILE A 77 11.68 -7.73 -6.56
N TYR A 78 10.36 -7.84 -6.69
CA TYR A 78 9.54 -6.81 -7.32
C TYR A 78 8.27 -6.56 -6.54
N ILE A 79 7.76 -5.33 -6.65
CA ILE A 79 6.53 -4.87 -5.98
C ILE A 79 5.50 -4.55 -7.06
N PHE A 80 4.30 -5.10 -6.91
CA PHE A 80 3.14 -4.83 -7.78
C PHE A 80 1.86 -4.58 -6.96
N THR A 81 1.92 -4.80 -5.64
CA THR A 81 0.80 -4.55 -4.75
C THR A 81 1.27 -3.98 -3.43
N MET A 82 0.49 -3.08 -2.87
CA MET A 82 0.72 -2.50 -1.55
C MET A 82 -0.55 -2.59 -0.70
N ASN A 83 -0.38 -2.82 0.61
CA ASN A 83 -1.46 -2.69 1.56
C ASN A 83 -1.46 -1.26 2.14
N GLY A 84 -2.45 -0.46 1.76
CA GLY A 84 -2.67 0.90 2.20
C GLY A 84 -3.80 1.04 3.24
N PHE A 85 -4.32 -0.06 3.79
CA PHE A 85 -5.36 0.01 4.80
C PHE A 85 -4.84 0.57 6.14
N PRO A 86 -3.90 -0.09 6.86
CA PRO A 86 -3.44 0.44 8.15
C PRO A 86 -2.55 1.67 7.95
N TYR A 87 -3.05 2.82 8.40
CA TYR A 87 -2.34 4.09 8.32
C TYR A 87 -1.22 4.19 9.37
N GLY A 88 -1.50 3.79 10.60
CA GLY A 88 -0.60 3.88 11.75
C GLY A 88 0.11 2.58 12.09
N ASN A 89 0.55 2.50 13.35
CA ASN A 89 1.15 1.29 13.89
C ASN A 89 0.07 0.21 14.10
N PHE A 90 0.27 -0.90 13.43
CA PHE A 90 -0.67 -2.03 13.41
C PHE A 90 -0.29 -3.13 14.43
N HIS A 91 0.97 -3.17 14.86
CA HIS A 91 1.48 -4.20 15.75
C HIS A 91 1.52 -3.72 17.20
N GLY A 92 1.04 -4.56 18.12
CA GLY A 92 1.20 -4.36 19.56
C GLY A 92 0.11 -3.54 20.25
N ASN A 93 -0.87 -3.01 19.55
CA ASN A 93 -2.01 -2.28 20.09
C ASN A 93 -3.33 -2.98 19.77
N LYS A 94 -4.32 -2.90 20.69
CA LYS A 94 -5.70 -3.26 20.41
C LYS A 94 -6.30 -2.14 19.55
N VAL A 95 -6.13 -2.22 18.24
CA VAL A 95 -6.53 -1.14 17.33
C VAL A 95 -8.04 -1.13 17.07
N LYS A 96 -8.70 -2.31 17.10
CA LYS A 96 -10.15 -2.46 16.84
C LYS A 96 -10.62 -1.56 15.69
N ASP A 97 -11.67 -0.77 15.92
CA ASP A 97 -12.25 0.20 14.99
C ASP A 97 -11.30 1.35 14.62
N LEU A 98 -10.32 1.69 15.47
CA LEU A 98 -9.31 2.72 15.18
C LEU A 98 -8.38 2.36 14.01
N VAL A 99 -8.38 1.11 13.55
CA VAL A 99 -7.65 0.73 12.33
C VAL A 99 -8.15 1.46 11.09
N HIS A 100 -9.41 1.90 11.11
CA HIS A 100 -10.03 2.68 10.03
C HIS A 100 -9.58 4.14 10.01
N GLU A 101 -8.95 4.65 11.09
CA GLU A 101 -8.48 6.04 11.16
C GLU A 101 -7.11 6.26 10.51
N PRO A 102 -6.95 7.39 9.79
CA PRO A 102 -8.01 8.24 9.26
C PRO A 102 -8.79 7.53 8.17
N ASP A 103 -10.13 7.71 8.13
CA ASP A 103 -10.98 7.17 7.08
C ASP A 103 -10.99 8.07 5.81
N TRP A 104 -11.80 7.71 4.82
CA TRP A 104 -11.88 8.46 3.57
C TRP A 104 -12.60 9.82 3.67
N THR A 105 -13.18 10.16 4.81
CA THR A 105 -13.69 11.51 5.06
C THR A 105 -12.57 12.50 5.41
N ASN A 106 -11.36 12.00 5.68
CA ASN A 106 -10.22 12.78 6.14
C ASN A 106 -9.18 12.98 5.01
N GLN A 107 -8.69 14.21 4.85
CA GLN A 107 -7.67 14.54 3.84
C GLN A 107 -6.33 13.80 4.08
N ASP A 108 -6.02 13.40 5.32
CA ASP A 108 -4.81 12.64 5.60
C ASP A 108 -4.81 11.26 4.94
N ARG A 109 -5.98 10.61 4.84
CA ARG A 109 -6.14 9.36 4.08
C ARG A 109 -5.81 9.59 2.59
N VAL A 110 -6.34 10.65 2.02
CA VAL A 110 -6.07 11.01 0.62
C VAL A 110 -4.57 11.25 0.40
N ASN A 111 -3.94 12.07 1.25
CA ASN A 111 -2.52 12.41 1.16
C ASN A 111 -1.62 11.16 1.27
N TYR A 112 -1.96 10.26 2.18
CA TYR A 112 -1.25 9.00 2.37
C TYR A 112 -1.39 8.10 1.14
N THR A 113 -2.60 7.89 0.65
CA THR A 113 -2.88 7.03 -0.51
C THR A 113 -2.23 7.60 -1.78
N THR A 114 -2.29 8.93 -1.97
CA THR A 114 -1.59 9.65 -3.05
C THR A 114 -0.09 9.33 -3.05
N ARG A 115 0.55 9.40 -1.89
CA ARG A 115 1.98 9.10 -1.74
C ARG A 115 2.29 7.64 -2.06
N LEU A 116 1.48 6.70 -1.55
CA LEU A 116 1.67 5.29 -1.85
C LEU A 116 1.58 4.99 -3.35
N PHE A 117 0.65 5.62 -4.08
CA PHE A 117 0.54 5.45 -5.54
C PHE A 117 1.75 6.01 -6.29
N ASN A 118 2.30 7.15 -5.87
CA ASN A 118 3.53 7.66 -6.45
C ASN A 118 4.71 6.71 -6.23
N GLN A 119 4.83 6.16 -5.02
CA GLN A 119 5.85 5.16 -4.68
C GLN A 119 5.65 3.86 -5.47
N LEU A 120 4.42 3.35 -5.56
CA LEU A 120 4.13 2.16 -6.36
C LEU A 120 4.45 2.39 -7.84
N ALA A 121 4.05 3.50 -8.41
CA ALA A 121 4.36 3.84 -9.80
C ALA A 121 5.86 3.85 -10.10
N TYR A 122 6.67 4.32 -9.15
CA TYR A 122 8.13 4.32 -9.24
C TYR A 122 8.76 2.92 -9.11
N LEU A 123 8.23 2.09 -8.19
CA LEU A 123 8.76 0.76 -7.88
C LEU A 123 8.26 -0.33 -8.84
N LEU A 124 7.09 -0.13 -9.45
CA LEU A 124 6.44 -1.11 -10.32
C LEU A 124 7.30 -1.40 -11.55
N PRO A 125 7.55 -2.68 -11.87
CA PRO A 125 8.23 -3.06 -13.12
C PRO A 125 7.49 -2.55 -14.37
N GLU A 126 8.25 -2.34 -15.44
CA GLU A 126 7.67 -1.97 -16.73
C GLU A 126 6.69 -3.03 -17.25
N LYS A 127 5.64 -2.59 -17.93
CA LYS A 127 4.60 -3.44 -18.53
C LYS A 127 3.82 -4.29 -17.52
N MET A 128 3.83 -3.90 -16.25
CA MET A 128 3.07 -4.55 -15.18
C MET A 128 2.01 -3.59 -14.64
N SER A 129 0.84 -4.11 -14.34
CA SER A 129 -0.18 -3.41 -13.55
C SER A 129 0.04 -3.63 -12.07
N GLY A 130 -0.44 -2.71 -11.25
CA GLY A 130 -0.34 -2.81 -9.80
C GLY A 130 -1.54 -2.21 -9.08
N GLY A 131 -1.72 -2.57 -7.82
CA GLY A 131 -2.83 -2.10 -7.01
C GLY A 131 -2.47 -1.82 -5.57
N ILE A 132 -3.28 -0.97 -4.96
CA ILE A 132 -3.21 -0.66 -3.53
C ILE A 132 -4.56 -0.96 -2.90
N SER A 133 -4.57 -1.83 -1.89
CA SER A 133 -5.77 -2.04 -1.08
C SER A 133 -5.93 -0.91 -0.05
N THR A 134 -7.17 -0.59 0.27
CA THR A 134 -7.51 0.47 1.23
C THR A 134 -8.69 0.07 2.09
N SER A 135 -8.85 0.77 3.22
CA SER A 135 -10.01 0.62 4.11
C SER A 135 -11.34 0.91 3.40
N PRO A 136 -12.46 0.46 3.94
CA PRO A 136 -13.79 0.96 3.59
C PRO A 136 -13.84 2.49 3.67
N ILE A 137 -14.88 3.10 3.12
CA ILE A 137 -15.05 4.56 3.13
C ILE A 137 -14.97 5.11 4.56
N SER A 138 -15.64 4.46 5.49
CA SER A 138 -15.62 4.77 6.92
C SER A 138 -16.15 3.59 7.73
N TYR A 139 -15.89 3.59 9.04
CA TYR A 139 -16.47 2.59 9.94
C TYR A 139 -17.93 2.93 10.28
N LYS A 140 -18.85 2.04 9.89
CA LYS A 140 -20.30 2.33 9.92
C LYS A 140 -20.85 2.70 11.30
N HIS A 141 -20.25 2.21 12.38
CA HIS A 141 -20.73 2.47 13.74
C HIS A 141 -20.35 3.85 14.29
N TRP A 142 -19.46 4.59 13.62
CA TRP A 142 -19.17 5.99 13.98
C TRP A 142 -20.31 6.92 13.58
N HIS A 143 -21.13 6.53 12.60
CA HIS A 143 -22.24 7.33 12.06
C HIS A 143 -23.55 6.91 12.68
N LYS A 144 -24.14 7.77 13.54
CA LYS A 144 -25.34 7.45 14.32
C LYS A 144 -26.63 7.63 13.55
N THR A 145 -26.68 8.57 12.62
CA THR A 145 -27.87 8.86 11.82
C THR A 145 -27.69 8.46 10.35
N ILE A 146 -28.80 8.38 9.62
CA ILE A 146 -28.78 8.14 8.16
C ILE A 146 -28.07 9.31 7.44
N ASP A 147 -28.26 10.53 7.92
CA ASP A 147 -27.67 11.71 7.29
C ASP A 147 -26.15 11.79 7.53
N ASP A 148 -25.67 11.37 8.72
CA ASP A 148 -24.22 11.23 8.97
C ASP A 148 -23.61 10.22 7.99
N LYS A 149 -24.27 9.07 7.79
CA LYS A 149 -23.80 8.03 6.84
C LYS A 149 -23.75 8.55 5.41
N LYS A 150 -24.81 9.24 4.96
CA LYS A 150 -24.85 9.84 3.61
C LYS A 150 -23.74 10.87 3.42
N THR A 151 -23.51 11.71 4.44
CA THR A 151 -22.45 12.72 4.43
C THR A 151 -21.07 12.08 4.32
N ALA A 152 -20.79 11.07 5.15
CA ALA A 152 -19.52 10.33 5.09
C ALA A 152 -19.31 9.66 3.73
N LEU A 153 -20.33 9.00 3.18
CA LEU A 153 -20.27 8.38 1.85
C LEU A 153 -19.99 9.41 0.75
N LYS A 154 -20.64 10.58 0.79
CA LYS A 154 -20.41 11.66 -0.17
C LYS A 154 -18.99 12.18 -0.12
N ILE A 155 -18.50 12.56 1.07
CA ILE A 155 -17.14 13.09 1.25
C ILE A 155 -16.09 12.04 0.86
N GLY A 156 -16.30 10.79 1.30
CA GLY A 156 -15.40 9.69 0.97
C GLY A 156 -15.33 9.42 -0.54
N ALA A 157 -16.47 9.43 -1.23
CA ALA A 157 -16.52 9.28 -2.68
C ALA A 157 -15.78 10.43 -3.39
N GLU A 158 -16.01 11.68 -2.98
CA GLU A 158 -15.30 12.85 -3.52
C GLU A 158 -13.78 12.73 -3.32
N ASN A 159 -13.33 12.22 -2.18
CA ASN A 159 -11.92 11.99 -1.89
C ASN A 159 -11.34 10.83 -2.72
N MET A 160 -12.08 9.75 -2.93
CA MET A 160 -11.65 8.65 -3.80
C MET A 160 -11.54 9.10 -5.26
N ILE A 161 -12.43 9.97 -5.73
CA ILE A 161 -12.35 10.54 -7.09
C ILE A 161 -11.03 11.29 -7.30
N LYS A 162 -10.49 11.98 -6.29
CA LYS A 162 -9.16 12.62 -6.38
C LYS A 162 -8.06 11.58 -6.69
N ILE A 163 -8.14 10.42 -6.08
CA ILE A 163 -7.20 9.32 -6.35
C ILE A 163 -7.37 8.80 -7.79
N ILE A 164 -8.61 8.62 -8.25
CA ILE A 164 -8.86 8.16 -9.64
C ILE A 164 -8.24 9.12 -10.65
N PHE A 165 -8.36 10.44 -10.46
CA PHE A 165 -7.69 11.42 -11.31
C PHE A 165 -6.16 11.27 -11.26
N GLN A 166 -5.58 11.04 -10.08
CA GLN A 166 -4.15 10.78 -9.96
C GLN A 166 -3.73 9.52 -10.74
N LEU A 167 -4.50 8.42 -10.62
CA LEU A 167 -4.21 7.17 -11.33
C LEU A 167 -4.24 7.38 -12.85
N TYR A 168 -5.21 8.10 -13.36
CA TYR A 168 -5.29 8.48 -14.76
C TYR A 168 -4.06 9.28 -15.22
N GLU A 169 -3.61 10.26 -14.43
CA GLU A 169 -2.41 11.03 -14.75
C GLU A 169 -1.13 10.20 -14.70
N ILE A 170 -1.03 9.25 -13.76
CA ILE A 170 0.09 8.29 -13.70
C ILE A 170 0.11 7.42 -14.95
N GLU A 171 -1.02 6.83 -15.33
CA GLU A 171 -1.12 5.99 -16.52
C GLU A 171 -0.73 6.76 -17.79
N LYS A 172 -1.27 7.95 -17.97
CA LYS A 172 -0.95 8.83 -19.09
C LYS A 172 0.54 9.16 -19.21
N LYS A 173 1.22 9.40 -18.06
CA LYS A 173 2.64 9.77 -18.02
C LYS A 173 3.59 8.59 -18.12
N THR A 174 3.21 7.44 -17.59
CA THR A 174 4.11 6.30 -17.40
C THR A 174 3.71 5.03 -18.15
N ASN A 175 2.51 5.02 -18.73
CA ASN A 175 1.89 3.82 -19.33
C ASN A 175 1.78 2.64 -18.35
N LYS A 176 1.66 2.93 -17.02
CA LYS A 176 1.47 1.95 -15.95
C LYS A 176 0.04 2.01 -15.46
N TYR A 177 -0.69 0.92 -15.59
CA TYR A 177 -2.05 0.82 -15.07
C TYR A 177 -2.02 0.48 -13.57
N LEU A 178 -2.61 1.37 -12.77
CA LEU A 178 -2.75 1.21 -11.32
C LEU A 178 -4.23 1.22 -10.91
N HIS A 179 -4.58 0.50 -9.85
CA HIS A 179 -5.95 0.46 -9.34
C HIS A 179 -6.00 0.56 -7.81
N LEU A 180 -7.11 1.07 -7.29
CA LEU A 180 -7.43 1.13 -5.87
C LEU A 180 -8.46 0.05 -5.54
N ASP A 181 -8.15 -0.82 -4.58
CA ASP A 181 -8.97 -1.94 -4.15
C ASP A 181 -9.58 -1.63 -2.76
N ILE A 182 -10.88 -1.44 -2.69
CA ILE A 182 -11.58 -1.17 -1.43
C ILE A 182 -11.85 -2.50 -0.74
N GLU A 183 -11.34 -2.66 0.49
CA GLU A 183 -11.61 -3.84 1.31
C GLU A 183 -12.96 -3.66 2.05
N PRO A 184 -13.99 -4.49 1.78
CA PRO A 184 -15.21 -4.48 2.55
C PRO A 184 -15.03 -5.29 3.82
N GLU A 185 -14.61 -4.63 4.90
CA GLU A 185 -14.45 -5.30 6.18
C GLU A 185 -15.81 -5.74 6.74
N PRO A 186 -15.93 -7.01 7.19
CA PRO A 186 -17.08 -7.44 7.94
C PRO A 186 -17.11 -6.78 9.31
N ASP A 187 -18.29 -6.58 9.86
CA ASP A 187 -18.47 -6.02 11.21
C ASP A 187 -18.22 -7.02 12.31
#